data_6aed4f1a83ce814c5f7b367e0ff6b5ac
#
_entry.id   6aed4f1a83ce814c5f7b367e0ff6b5ac
#
_cell.length_a   1.000
_cell.length_b   1.000
_cell.length_c   1.000
_cell.angle_alpha   90.00
_cell.angle_beta   90.00
_cell.angle_gamma   90.00
#
_symmetry.space_group_name_H-M   'P 1'
#
loop_
_entity.id
_entity.type
_entity.pdbx_description
1 polymer ?
#
loop_
_entity_poly.entity_id
_entity_poly.type
_entity_poly.pdbx_seq_one_letter_code
_entity_poly.pdbx_strand_id
1 'polypeptide(L)'
;MTRLQRIPQWDTFALELRGPDAGNPFVDVTLSATFSNGDQHVDIDGFYDGEGRYMARFMPAAQGEWRYITHSNAPALNGVAGAFTCVAPKRSVHGPVRVAGARHFAHADGTPFVPLGTTAYAWVHQRPALVKQTLATLAAMPFNKIRMTIFPKEYDFNHNEPPAFPYARNADGTFDVTRFNPPFWRTFENHIATLREMGIEADIILFHPYDRWGFADMGAEADDRFLRYALARLAAYRNVWWSLANEYDFMKNKAMADWDRFCNIIVQRDGYGHLRSIHNGHPEDRYDHNKPWITHVSLQFQEDNLRLVKALYAQYEKPVMLDECGYEGDIHHGWGNLPARELVCRQWQVVMLGGHAGAHGETYSNARDELWWSKGGRIKGQSPARLAFLRKLLEAAPAPMYPSAHMTKWDFNAIGMPDNAMLLVYFARKQPAFRLFDLPAGCYRVDIIDTWNMTVTRLRGTVSGHCRIDLPRRQFMAVRFTRA
;
A
#
# COMPACT_ATOMS: atom_id res chain seq x y z
N MET A 1 23.28 12.92 35.35
CA MET A 1 22.33 11.99 34.68
C MET A 1 22.43 12.20 33.18
N THR A 2 22.83 11.20 32.44
CA THR A 2 22.89 11.28 30.97
C THR A 2 21.45 11.44 30.44
N ARG A 3 21.22 12.49 29.68
CA ARG A 3 19.88 12.75 29.12
C ARG A 3 19.53 11.65 28.11
N LEU A 4 18.45 10.90 28.37
CA LEU A 4 17.96 9.86 27.46
C LEU A 4 17.66 10.42 26.05
N GLN A 5 17.94 9.62 25.03
CA GLN A 5 17.55 9.95 23.65
C GLN A 5 16.04 10.13 23.58
N ARG A 6 15.56 11.12 22.80
CA ARG A 6 14.13 11.40 22.61
C ARG A 6 13.71 10.97 21.23
N ILE A 7 12.75 10.08 21.16
CA ILE A 7 12.19 9.53 19.92
C ILE A 7 10.71 9.93 19.83
N PRO A 8 10.24 10.60 18.78
CA PRO A 8 8.81 10.83 18.60
C PRO A 8 8.04 9.50 18.46
N GLN A 9 6.84 9.47 18.99
CA GLN A 9 5.92 8.33 18.82
C GLN A 9 5.74 8.03 17.31
N TRP A 10 5.80 6.74 16.96
CA TRP A 10 5.78 6.20 15.59
C TRP A 10 6.96 6.59 14.69
N ASP A 11 8.01 7.18 15.27
CA ASP A 11 9.31 7.25 14.59
C ASP A 11 10.20 6.07 15.02
N THR A 12 11.28 5.83 14.29
CA THR A 12 12.14 4.66 14.49
C THR A 12 13.27 4.98 15.49
N PHE A 13 13.33 4.24 16.61
CA PHE A 13 14.54 4.08 17.41
C PHE A 13 15.44 3.04 16.74
N ALA A 14 16.75 3.31 16.66
CA ALA A 14 17.74 2.38 16.12
C ALA A 14 18.86 2.16 17.14
N LEU A 15 19.06 0.89 17.52
CA LEU A 15 20.17 0.43 18.34
C LEU A 15 21.24 -0.14 17.41
N GLU A 16 22.45 0.39 17.47
CA GLU A 16 23.63 -0.15 16.78
C GLU A 16 24.56 -0.83 17.78
N LEU A 17 25.01 -2.03 17.42
CA LEU A 17 25.92 -2.86 18.20
C LEU A 17 27.10 -3.33 17.34
N ARG A 18 28.21 -3.67 17.97
CA ARG A 18 29.38 -4.29 17.33
C ARG A 18 29.54 -5.72 17.78
N GLY A 19 29.72 -6.65 16.84
CA GLY A 19 29.80 -8.08 17.10
C GLY A 19 30.64 -8.84 16.07
N PRO A 20 30.54 -10.16 16.03
CA PRO A 20 31.33 -11.02 15.12
C PRO A 20 31.11 -10.64 13.66
N ASP A 21 32.23 -10.73 12.90
CA ASP A 21 32.25 -10.48 11.46
C ASP A 21 32.83 -11.66 10.64
N ALA A 22 33.34 -12.68 11.34
CA ALA A 22 33.88 -13.88 10.73
C ALA A 22 32.77 -14.90 10.43
N GLY A 23 33.01 -15.78 9.44
CA GLY A 23 32.06 -16.80 9.04
C GLY A 23 30.92 -16.23 8.19
N ASN A 24 29.69 -16.60 8.51
CA ASN A 24 28.48 -16.03 7.89
C ASN A 24 27.54 -15.42 8.94
N PRO A 25 27.77 -14.18 9.37
CA PRO A 25 26.95 -13.56 10.42
C PRO A 25 25.44 -13.48 10.09
N PHE A 26 25.04 -13.53 8.84
CA PHE A 26 23.63 -13.58 8.45
C PHE A 26 22.90 -14.86 8.87
N VAL A 27 23.66 -15.94 9.09
CA VAL A 27 23.16 -17.28 9.46
C VAL A 27 23.60 -17.67 10.85
N ASP A 28 24.88 -17.41 11.19
CA ASP A 28 25.53 -17.94 12.39
C ASP A 28 25.21 -17.14 13.65
N VAL A 29 24.80 -15.86 13.50
CA VAL A 29 24.54 -14.97 14.62
C VAL A 29 23.07 -14.56 14.68
N THR A 30 22.45 -14.81 15.83
CA THR A 30 21.09 -14.35 16.13
C THR A 30 21.15 -13.08 16.97
N LEU A 31 20.26 -12.13 16.72
CA LEU A 31 20.04 -10.96 17.54
C LEU A 31 18.53 -10.69 17.63
N SER A 32 18.05 -10.47 18.85
CA SER A 32 16.73 -9.90 19.10
C SER A 32 16.82 -8.89 20.24
N ALA A 33 15.76 -8.13 20.46
CA ALA A 33 15.66 -7.23 21.59
C ALA A 33 14.22 -7.19 22.12
N THR A 34 14.08 -7.22 23.44
CA THR A 34 12.82 -6.97 24.13
C THR A 34 12.75 -5.49 24.53
N PHE A 35 11.73 -4.78 24.08
CA PHE A 35 11.42 -3.40 24.47
C PHE A 35 10.26 -3.40 25.46
N SER A 36 10.35 -2.61 26.52
CA SER A 36 9.31 -2.52 27.57
C SER A 36 8.99 -1.09 27.97
N ASN A 37 7.68 -0.83 28.20
CA ASN A 37 7.16 0.42 28.76
C ASN A 37 6.00 0.04 29.72
N GLY A 38 6.23 0.09 31.03
CA GLY A 38 5.33 -0.49 32.01
C GLY A 38 5.10 -1.98 31.75
N ASP A 39 3.84 -2.37 31.63
CA ASP A 39 3.46 -3.77 31.36
C ASP A 39 3.50 -4.15 29.87
N GLN A 40 3.81 -3.20 28.99
CA GLN A 40 3.94 -3.48 27.57
C GLN A 40 5.33 -4.08 27.27
N HIS A 41 5.33 -5.19 26.54
CA HIS A 41 6.54 -5.85 26.05
C HIS A 41 6.41 -6.12 24.55
N VAL A 42 7.47 -5.80 23.80
CA VAL A 42 7.54 -6.05 22.36
C VAL A 42 8.90 -6.64 22.05
N ASP A 43 8.88 -7.85 21.49
CA ASP A 43 10.08 -8.51 21.01
C ASP A 43 10.23 -8.22 19.51
N ILE A 44 11.44 -7.87 19.10
CA ILE A 44 11.81 -7.64 17.71
C ILE A 44 13.07 -8.41 17.35
N ASP A 45 13.17 -8.81 16.09
CA ASP A 45 14.41 -9.34 15.55
C ASP A 45 15.37 -8.19 15.21
N GLY A 46 16.66 -8.40 15.51
CA GLY A 46 17.75 -7.59 14.98
C GLY A 46 18.31 -8.20 13.69
N PHE A 47 19.25 -7.52 13.08
CA PHE A 47 19.90 -7.98 11.86
C PHE A 47 21.35 -7.56 11.76
N TYR A 48 22.14 -8.34 11.04
CA TYR A 48 23.50 -7.99 10.65
C TYR A 48 23.48 -7.04 9.44
N ASP A 49 24.24 -5.94 9.51
CA ASP A 49 24.29 -4.91 8.48
C ASP A 49 25.67 -4.75 7.84
N GLY A 50 26.52 -5.79 7.97
CA GLY A 50 27.89 -5.82 7.41
C GLY A 50 28.93 -5.20 8.33
N GLU A 51 30.19 -5.54 8.11
CA GLU A 51 31.37 -4.95 8.79
C GLU A 51 31.27 -5.01 10.34
N GLY A 52 30.79 -6.13 10.89
CA GLY A 52 30.59 -6.32 12.32
C GLY A 52 29.49 -5.45 12.93
N ARG A 53 28.66 -4.82 12.12
CA ARG A 53 27.55 -3.97 12.57
C ARG A 53 26.24 -4.76 12.66
N TYR A 54 25.60 -4.69 13.81
CA TYR A 54 24.29 -5.28 14.10
C TYR A 54 23.32 -4.20 14.50
N MET A 55 22.10 -4.33 14.06
CA MET A 55 21.06 -3.33 14.27
C MET A 55 19.80 -3.97 14.88
N ALA A 56 19.14 -3.26 15.79
CA ALA A 56 17.78 -3.53 16.21
C ALA A 56 16.96 -2.23 16.06
N ARG A 57 15.81 -2.28 15.38
CA ARG A 57 14.97 -1.12 15.13
C ARG A 57 13.61 -1.27 15.77
N PHE A 58 13.19 -0.25 16.46
CA PHE A 58 11.93 -0.25 17.19
C PHE A 58 11.11 1.01 16.90
N MET A 59 9.80 0.86 16.72
CA MET A 59 8.85 1.95 16.56
C MET A 59 7.96 2.03 17.82
N PRO A 60 8.20 2.99 18.74
CA PRO A 60 7.40 3.10 19.96
C PRO A 60 5.98 3.56 19.65
N ALA A 61 4.97 2.81 20.11
CA ALA A 61 3.56 3.11 19.95
C ALA A 61 2.94 3.87 21.12
N ALA A 62 3.64 4.01 22.26
CA ALA A 62 3.21 4.72 23.45
C ALA A 62 4.28 5.69 23.91
N GLN A 63 3.86 6.85 24.44
CA GLN A 63 4.77 7.81 25.07
C GLN A 63 5.26 7.34 26.43
N GLY A 64 6.41 7.85 26.86
CA GLY A 64 7.05 7.51 28.14
C GLY A 64 8.43 6.91 27.97
N GLU A 65 8.99 6.40 29.05
CA GLU A 65 10.30 5.74 29.06
C GLU A 65 10.16 4.32 28.52
N TRP A 66 10.94 4.00 27.49
CA TRP A 66 11.11 2.65 26.98
C TRP A 66 12.48 2.13 27.38
N ARG A 67 12.50 0.91 27.87
CA ARG A 67 13.73 0.16 28.21
C ARG A 67 13.91 -0.98 27.21
N TYR A 68 15.14 -1.37 26.96
CA TYR A 68 15.44 -2.53 26.13
C TYR A 68 16.53 -3.39 26.72
N ILE A 69 16.51 -4.66 26.37
CA ILE A 69 17.55 -5.63 26.57
C ILE A 69 17.70 -6.51 25.35
N THR A 70 18.93 -6.79 24.93
CA THR A 70 19.21 -7.62 23.75
C THR A 70 19.47 -9.07 24.14
N HIS A 71 19.15 -9.98 23.20
CA HIS A 71 19.36 -11.41 23.29
C HIS A 71 20.13 -11.88 22.06
N SER A 72 21.20 -12.64 22.26
CA SER A 72 22.05 -13.12 21.15
C SER A 72 22.82 -14.37 21.57
N ASN A 73 23.16 -15.22 20.58
CA ASN A 73 24.14 -16.31 20.78
C ASN A 73 25.60 -15.79 20.77
N ALA A 74 25.84 -14.54 20.39
CA ALA A 74 27.14 -13.88 20.43
C ALA A 74 27.26 -13.06 21.75
N PRO A 75 28.25 -13.35 22.63
CA PRO A 75 28.37 -12.69 23.95
C PRO A 75 28.44 -11.14 23.88
N ALA A 76 29.08 -10.58 22.83
CA ALA A 76 29.22 -9.14 22.67
C ALA A 76 27.87 -8.43 22.34
N LEU A 77 26.85 -9.17 21.90
CA LEU A 77 25.53 -8.67 21.54
C LEU A 77 24.46 -9.02 22.59
N ASN A 78 24.77 -9.93 23.54
CA ASN A 78 23.79 -10.44 24.49
C ASN A 78 23.77 -9.61 25.77
N GLY A 79 22.57 -9.32 26.29
CA GLY A 79 22.38 -8.61 27.56
C GLY A 79 22.69 -7.10 27.50
N VAL A 80 22.84 -6.50 26.34
CA VAL A 80 23.00 -5.05 26.22
C VAL A 80 21.69 -4.38 26.56
N ALA A 81 21.70 -3.55 27.62
CA ALA A 81 20.51 -2.87 28.12
C ALA A 81 20.63 -1.35 27.98
N GLY A 82 19.51 -0.70 27.86
CA GLY A 82 19.44 0.77 27.80
C GLY A 82 18.01 1.28 27.84
N ALA A 83 17.86 2.60 27.64
CA ALA A 83 16.55 3.24 27.62
C ALA A 83 16.55 4.48 26.72
N PHE A 84 15.34 4.87 26.29
CA PHE A 84 15.06 6.13 25.62
C PHE A 84 13.70 6.65 26.05
N THR A 85 13.39 7.90 25.73
CA THR A 85 12.08 8.49 26.02
C THR A 85 11.29 8.66 24.72
N CYS A 86 10.13 8.02 24.62
CA CYS A 86 9.16 8.30 23.55
C CYS A 86 8.39 9.57 23.89
N VAL A 87 8.41 10.54 22.98
CA VAL A 87 7.73 11.83 23.11
C VAL A 87 6.55 11.93 22.13
N ALA A 88 5.69 12.93 22.30
CA ALA A 88 4.58 13.16 21.38
C ALA A 88 5.03 13.20 19.91
N PRO A 89 4.22 12.68 19.00
CA PRO A 89 4.54 12.68 17.57
C PRO A 89 4.52 14.11 17.01
N LYS A 90 5.13 14.32 15.85
CA LYS A 90 4.94 15.56 15.10
C LYS A 90 3.48 15.68 14.68
N ARG A 91 2.94 16.89 14.58
CA ARG A 91 1.52 17.15 14.26
C ARG A 91 1.04 16.50 12.96
N SER A 92 1.92 16.31 11.99
CA SER A 92 1.63 15.67 10.70
C SER A 92 1.81 14.14 10.71
N VAL A 93 2.13 13.54 11.86
CA VAL A 93 2.39 12.09 11.98
C VAL A 93 1.24 11.46 12.75
N HIS A 94 0.49 10.59 12.07
CA HIS A 94 -0.73 9.94 12.54
C HIS A 94 -0.53 8.45 12.89
N GLY A 95 0.71 7.97 12.80
CA GLY A 95 1.04 6.56 13.02
C GLY A 95 0.74 5.67 11.81
N PRO A 96 1.01 4.35 11.92
CA PRO A 96 0.78 3.43 10.82
C PRO A 96 -0.70 3.28 10.49
N VAL A 97 -0.98 3.01 9.21
CA VAL A 97 -2.35 2.75 8.73
C VAL A 97 -2.82 1.38 9.21
N ARG A 98 -4.09 1.29 9.59
CA ARG A 98 -4.79 0.09 10.08
C ARG A 98 -6.14 -0.07 9.39
N VAL A 99 -6.71 -1.26 9.47
CA VAL A 99 -8.13 -1.47 9.14
C VAL A 99 -8.97 -0.79 10.20
N ALA A 100 -9.97 -0.04 9.77
CA ALA A 100 -10.93 0.68 10.60
C ALA A 100 -12.37 0.25 10.26
N GLY A 101 -13.14 -0.16 11.25
CA GLY A 101 -14.54 -0.53 11.06
C GLY A 101 -14.74 -1.61 10.01
N ALA A 102 -13.89 -2.62 9.96
CA ALA A 102 -13.85 -3.76 9.05
C ALA A 102 -13.64 -3.44 7.55
N ARG A 103 -14.05 -2.27 7.05
CA ARG A 103 -14.16 -1.99 5.61
C ARG A 103 -13.33 -0.79 5.13
N HIS A 104 -12.75 -0.05 6.03
CA HIS A 104 -12.01 1.18 5.75
C HIS A 104 -10.60 1.14 6.35
N PHE A 105 -9.86 2.20 6.12
CA PHE A 105 -8.55 2.41 6.69
C PHE A 105 -8.50 3.70 7.50
N ALA A 106 -7.73 3.67 8.59
CA ALA A 106 -7.39 4.85 9.38
C ALA A 106 -5.97 4.72 9.91
N HIS A 107 -5.35 5.82 10.25
CA HIS A 107 -4.10 5.83 11.00
C HIS A 107 -4.30 5.37 12.44
N ALA A 108 -3.22 5.06 13.14
CA ALA A 108 -3.24 4.56 14.51
C ALA A 108 -3.88 5.54 15.51
N ASP A 109 -3.89 6.84 15.22
CA ASP A 109 -4.56 7.87 16.03
C ASP A 109 -6.05 8.07 15.69
N GLY A 110 -6.58 7.28 14.74
CA GLY A 110 -7.97 7.36 14.30
C GLY A 110 -8.23 8.30 13.12
N THR A 111 -7.20 9.04 12.64
CA THR A 111 -7.34 9.88 11.44
C THR A 111 -7.69 9.02 10.23
N PRO A 112 -8.80 9.30 9.50
CA PRO A 112 -9.18 8.52 8.34
C PRO A 112 -8.09 8.50 7.26
N PHE A 113 -7.89 7.35 6.62
CA PHE A 113 -6.99 7.19 5.49
C PHE A 113 -7.78 6.74 4.26
N VAL A 114 -7.87 7.62 3.27
CA VAL A 114 -8.46 7.33 1.96
C VAL A 114 -7.32 7.01 0.99
N PRO A 115 -7.10 5.74 0.62
CA PRO A 115 -5.99 5.39 -0.25
C PRO A 115 -6.17 5.93 -1.65
N LEU A 116 -5.10 6.47 -2.20
CA LEU A 116 -4.91 6.78 -3.60
C LEU A 116 -3.56 6.23 -4.04
N GLY A 117 -3.57 4.99 -4.53
CA GLY A 117 -2.38 4.24 -4.86
C GLY A 117 -1.86 4.49 -6.27
N THR A 118 -0.56 4.31 -6.45
CA THR A 118 0.09 4.19 -7.76
C THR A 118 1.04 2.99 -7.76
N THR A 119 1.31 2.44 -8.94
CA THR A 119 2.23 1.33 -9.13
C THR A 119 3.43 1.80 -9.94
N ALA A 120 4.64 1.56 -9.40
CA ALA A 120 5.90 1.68 -10.11
C ALA A 120 6.81 0.54 -9.62
N TYR A 121 6.66 -0.66 -10.19
CA TYR A 121 7.18 -1.90 -9.64
C TYR A 121 8.65 -1.87 -9.31
N ALA A 122 9.51 -1.55 -10.29
CA ALA A 122 10.96 -1.68 -10.20
C ALA A 122 11.67 -0.32 -10.14
N TRP A 123 11.04 0.73 -9.65
CA TRP A 123 11.64 2.06 -9.62
C TRP A 123 12.89 2.16 -8.75
N VAL A 124 12.97 1.38 -7.66
CA VAL A 124 14.14 1.33 -6.76
C VAL A 124 15.35 0.64 -7.40
N HIS A 125 15.13 -0.14 -8.45
CA HIS A 125 16.15 -0.90 -9.18
C HIS A 125 16.70 -0.15 -10.40
N GLN A 126 16.36 1.12 -10.53
CA GLN A 126 16.77 1.93 -11.66
C GLN A 126 18.05 2.72 -11.36
N ARG A 127 18.67 3.28 -12.42
CA ARG A 127 19.80 4.18 -12.29
C ARG A 127 19.47 5.38 -11.38
N PRO A 128 20.43 5.92 -10.60
CA PRO A 128 20.17 6.95 -9.59
C PRO A 128 19.42 8.19 -10.12
N ALA A 129 19.71 8.61 -11.34
CA ALA A 129 19.03 9.75 -11.96
C ALA A 129 17.52 9.51 -12.17
N LEU A 130 17.12 8.27 -12.54
CA LEU A 130 15.71 7.92 -12.73
C LEU A 130 15.00 7.76 -11.38
N VAL A 131 15.66 7.17 -10.38
CA VAL A 131 15.16 7.11 -9.00
C VAL A 131 14.89 8.53 -8.45
N LYS A 132 15.84 9.45 -8.61
CA LYS A 132 15.67 10.85 -8.21
C LYS A 132 14.48 11.51 -8.92
N GLN A 133 14.32 11.26 -10.23
CA GLN A 133 13.17 11.76 -11.00
C GLN A 133 11.85 11.18 -10.48
N THR A 134 11.81 9.88 -10.13
CA THR A 134 10.62 9.21 -9.58
C THR A 134 10.21 9.84 -8.25
N LEU A 135 11.14 10.05 -7.34
CA LEU A 135 10.87 10.71 -6.06
C LEU A 135 10.37 12.15 -6.24
N ALA A 136 10.97 12.90 -7.17
CA ALA A 136 10.49 14.27 -7.48
C ALA A 136 9.07 14.25 -8.08
N THR A 137 8.76 13.25 -8.90
CA THR A 137 7.41 13.08 -9.45
C THR A 137 6.41 12.72 -8.34
N LEU A 138 6.73 11.79 -7.46
CA LEU A 138 5.87 11.43 -6.33
C LEU A 138 5.58 12.62 -5.41
N ALA A 139 6.59 13.44 -5.12
CA ALA A 139 6.41 14.65 -4.29
C ALA A 139 5.45 15.68 -4.92
N ALA A 140 5.30 15.69 -6.24
CA ALA A 140 4.42 16.60 -6.98
C ALA A 140 3.03 16.00 -7.27
N MET A 141 2.85 14.69 -7.08
CA MET A 141 1.61 13.96 -7.43
C MET A 141 0.77 13.68 -6.17
N PRO A 142 -0.53 13.43 -6.32
CA PRO A 142 -1.46 13.31 -5.19
C PRO A 142 -1.46 11.94 -4.52
N PHE A 143 -0.53 11.06 -4.81
CA PHE A 143 -0.52 9.69 -4.31
C PHE A 143 -0.09 9.61 -2.85
N ASN A 144 -0.75 8.76 -2.08
CA ASN A 144 -0.40 8.46 -0.70
C ASN A 144 -0.07 6.97 -0.48
N LYS A 145 0.03 6.18 -1.54
CA LYS A 145 0.44 4.77 -1.54
C LYS A 145 1.18 4.45 -2.84
N ILE A 146 2.25 3.64 -2.74
CA ILE A 146 2.96 3.12 -3.92
C ILE A 146 3.21 1.62 -3.78
N ARG A 147 2.88 0.83 -4.82
CA ARG A 147 3.25 -0.58 -4.92
C ARG A 147 4.61 -0.70 -5.60
N MET A 148 5.51 -1.47 -4.96
CA MET A 148 6.90 -1.63 -5.39
C MET A 148 7.48 -2.97 -4.93
N THR A 149 8.47 -3.49 -5.66
CA THR A 149 9.09 -4.79 -5.38
C THR A 149 10.43 -4.65 -4.65
N ILE A 150 10.73 -5.60 -3.73
CA ILE A 150 12.08 -5.74 -3.16
C ILE A 150 13.02 -6.41 -4.17
N PHE A 151 12.59 -7.50 -4.79
CA PHE A 151 13.36 -8.15 -5.83
C PHE A 151 13.25 -7.38 -7.16
N PRO A 152 14.30 -7.37 -7.97
CA PRO A 152 14.23 -6.79 -9.31
C PRO A 152 13.23 -7.55 -10.17
N LYS A 153 12.56 -6.85 -11.09
CA LYS A 153 11.53 -7.40 -11.96
C LYS A 153 12.02 -7.43 -13.40
N GLU A 154 11.98 -8.62 -14.01
CA GLU A 154 12.19 -8.82 -15.46
C GLU A 154 10.84 -8.93 -16.15
N TYR A 155 10.53 -7.99 -17.02
CA TYR A 155 9.31 -8.00 -17.82
C TYR A 155 9.43 -7.02 -18.98
N ASP A 156 8.48 -7.04 -19.92
CA ASP A 156 8.40 -6.04 -20.98
C ASP A 156 8.59 -4.63 -20.43
N PHE A 157 9.38 -3.83 -21.14
CA PHE A 157 9.80 -2.48 -20.73
C PHE A 157 10.72 -2.40 -19.50
N ASN A 158 11.21 -3.54 -18.98
CA ASN A 158 12.18 -3.56 -17.86
C ASN A 158 13.15 -4.74 -17.94
N HIS A 159 14.04 -4.75 -18.95
CA HIS A 159 15.06 -5.77 -19.15
C HIS A 159 16.46 -5.35 -18.64
N ASN A 160 16.56 -4.22 -17.97
CA ASN A 160 17.85 -3.72 -17.50
C ASN A 160 18.37 -4.49 -16.28
N GLU A 161 19.70 -4.65 -16.22
CA GLU A 161 20.35 -5.13 -15.00
C GLU A 161 20.27 -4.05 -13.91
N PRO A 162 19.79 -4.36 -12.71
CA PRO A 162 19.75 -3.40 -11.61
C PRO A 162 21.16 -3.06 -11.12
N PRO A 163 21.40 -1.84 -10.59
CA PRO A 163 22.71 -1.44 -10.09
C PRO A 163 23.14 -2.19 -8.82
N ALA A 164 22.23 -2.81 -8.10
CA ALA A 164 22.49 -3.62 -6.91
C ALA A 164 21.38 -4.62 -6.68
N PHE A 165 21.69 -5.69 -5.96
CA PHE A 165 20.78 -6.79 -5.64
C PHE A 165 20.65 -7.00 -4.14
N PRO A 166 19.55 -7.63 -3.65
CA PRO A 166 19.34 -7.91 -2.22
C PRO A 166 20.37 -8.87 -1.60
N TYR A 167 21.01 -9.69 -2.42
CA TYR A 167 22.00 -10.71 -2.02
C TYR A 167 23.39 -10.44 -2.57
N ALA A 168 24.40 -11.03 -1.93
CA ALA A 168 25.76 -11.03 -2.44
C ALA A 168 25.87 -11.82 -3.74
N ARG A 169 26.63 -11.30 -4.70
CA ARG A 169 26.85 -11.94 -5.99
C ARG A 169 28.15 -12.75 -5.95
N ASN A 170 28.09 -13.99 -6.37
CA ASN A 170 29.23 -14.87 -6.51
C ASN A 170 30.10 -14.51 -7.75
N ALA A 171 31.31 -15.03 -7.81
CA ALA A 171 32.22 -14.79 -8.92
C ALA A 171 31.70 -15.32 -10.28
N ASP A 172 30.89 -16.38 -10.25
CA ASP A 172 30.24 -16.98 -11.43
C ASP A 172 28.97 -16.24 -11.87
N GLY A 173 28.56 -15.17 -11.13
CA GLY A 173 27.39 -14.37 -11.41
C GLY A 173 26.10 -14.83 -10.74
N THR A 174 26.08 -15.99 -10.08
CA THR A 174 24.96 -16.43 -9.23
C THR A 174 24.88 -15.66 -7.93
N PHE A 175 23.86 -15.91 -7.10
CA PHE A 175 23.67 -15.22 -5.82
C PHE A 175 23.82 -16.19 -4.64
N ASP A 176 24.56 -15.77 -3.61
CA ASP A 176 24.60 -16.47 -2.34
C ASP A 176 23.37 -16.06 -1.48
N VAL A 177 22.31 -16.86 -1.56
CA VAL A 177 21.07 -16.63 -0.82
C VAL A 177 21.20 -16.79 0.72
N THR A 178 22.41 -17.10 1.21
CA THR A 178 22.73 -17.07 2.64
C THR A 178 23.38 -15.75 3.07
N ARG A 179 23.76 -14.87 2.12
CA ARG A 179 24.43 -13.59 2.38
C ARG A 179 23.68 -12.44 1.71
N PHE A 180 23.09 -11.61 2.54
CA PHE A 180 22.45 -10.37 2.04
C PHE A 180 23.52 -9.35 1.62
N ASN A 181 23.09 -8.35 0.84
CA ASN A 181 23.88 -7.22 0.40
C ASN A 181 23.51 -5.94 1.18
N PRO A 182 24.16 -5.62 2.32
CA PRO A 182 23.79 -4.48 3.15
C PRO A 182 23.73 -3.13 2.41
N PRO A 183 24.62 -2.79 1.47
CA PRO A 183 24.51 -1.57 0.65
C PRO A 183 23.17 -1.44 -0.10
N PHE A 184 22.66 -2.52 -0.71
CA PHE A 184 21.35 -2.53 -1.35
C PHE A 184 20.25 -2.21 -0.32
N TRP A 185 20.24 -2.92 0.81
CA TRP A 185 19.22 -2.78 1.84
C TRP A 185 19.21 -1.38 2.45
N ARG A 186 20.38 -0.79 2.73
CA ARG A 186 20.46 0.60 3.21
C ARG A 186 19.87 1.59 2.20
N THR A 187 20.12 1.38 0.91
CA THR A 187 19.54 2.22 -0.15
C THR A 187 18.03 2.05 -0.21
N PHE A 188 17.53 0.82 -0.14
CA PHE A 188 16.09 0.52 -0.13
C PHE A 188 15.40 1.18 1.08
N GLU A 189 15.97 1.04 2.28
CA GLU A 189 15.47 1.67 3.51
C GLU A 189 15.42 3.20 3.41
N ASN A 190 16.43 3.82 2.80
CA ASN A 190 16.42 5.26 2.56
C ASN A 190 15.27 5.69 1.66
N HIS A 191 14.89 4.87 0.68
CA HIS A 191 13.71 5.13 -0.15
C HIS A 191 12.41 5.00 0.66
N ILE A 192 12.27 3.97 1.50
CA ILE A 192 11.11 3.82 2.40
C ILE A 192 11.01 5.02 3.36
N ALA A 193 12.13 5.45 3.96
CA ALA A 193 12.16 6.62 4.81
C ALA A 193 11.78 7.91 4.04
N THR A 194 12.22 8.06 2.80
CA THR A 194 11.87 9.20 1.95
C THR A 194 10.37 9.22 1.64
N LEU A 195 9.78 8.08 1.28
CA LEU A 195 8.33 7.94 1.09
C LEU A 195 7.57 8.29 2.37
N ARG A 196 8.06 7.86 3.54
CA ARG A 196 7.50 8.19 4.86
C ARG A 196 7.44 9.71 5.11
N GLU A 197 8.50 10.44 4.79
CA GLU A 197 8.54 11.90 4.96
C GLU A 197 7.62 12.62 3.96
N MET A 198 7.31 11.99 2.82
CA MET A 198 6.31 12.47 1.85
C MET A 198 4.87 12.13 2.24
N GLY A 199 4.64 11.32 3.29
CA GLY A 199 3.32 10.80 3.66
C GLY A 199 2.80 9.74 2.68
N ILE A 200 3.70 8.95 2.09
CA ILE A 200 3.37 7.89 1.14
C ILE A 200 3.60 6.53 1.80
N GLU A 201 2.57 5.70 1.79
CA GLU A 201 2.64 4.31 2.24
C GLU A 201 3.38 3.46 1.19
N ALA A 202 4.34 2.67 1.63
CA ALA A 202 5.09 1.74 0.81
C ALA A 202 4.43 0.35 0.88
N ASP A 203 3.69 -0.01 -0.15
CA ASP A 203 3.09 -1.33 -0.32
C ASP A 203 4.13 -2.25 -0.98
N ILE A 204 4.88 -2.95 -0.12
CA ILE A 204 6.09 -3.67 -0.48
C ILE A 204 5.73 -5.09 -0.93
N ILE A 205 5.96 -5.38 -2.19
CA ILE A 205 5.80 -6.71 -2.77
C ILE A 205 7.03 -7.55 -2.43
N LEU A 206 6.81 -8.62 -1.65
CA LEU A 206 7.87 -9.49 -1.15
C LEU A 206 8.31 -10.53 -2.19
N PHE A 207 7.35 -11.08 -2.95
CA PHE A 207 7.61 -12.07 -4.01
C PHE A 207 6.86 -11.74 -5.29
N HIS A 208 7.38 -12.19 -6.45
CA HIS A 208 6.71 -12.09 -7.75
C HIS A 208 7.32 -13.09 -8.75
N PRO A 209 6.58 -13.49 -9.83
CA PRO A 209 7.05 -14.49 -10.81
C PRO A 209 8.03 -13.94 -11.84
N TYR A 210 8.20 -12.62 -11.95
CA TYR A 210 8.94 -11.93 -13.02
C TYR A 210 10.43 -11.85 -12.72
N ASP A 211 11.09 -12.99 -12.78
CA ASP A 211 12.46 -13.17 -12.30
C ASP A 211 13.32 -13.91 -13.31
N ARG A 212 14.57 -13.45 -13.50
CA ARG A 212 15.62 -14.15 -14.26
C ARG A 212 16.86 -14.40 -13.43
N TRP A 213 16.85 -14.01 -12.16
CA TRP A 213 18.01 -14.09 -11.28
C TRP A 213 17.92 -15.23 -10.25
N GLY A 214 16.80 -15.94 -10.21
CA GLY A 214 16.55 -17.08 -9.32
C GLY A 214 15.89 -16.74 -7.98
N PHE A 215 15.47 -15.51 -7.74
CA PHE A 215 14.87 -15.10 -6.47
C PHE A 215 13.42 -15.61 -6.29
N ALA A 216 12.73 -15.93 -7.37
CA ALA A 216 11.40 -16.52 -7.30
C ALA A 216 11.42 -17.98 -6.81
N ASP A 217 12.59 -18.64 -6.88
CA ASP A 217 12.76 -20.08 -6.59
C ASP A 217 13.98 -20.37 -5.69
N MET A 218 14.13 -19.63 -4.63
CA MET A 218 15.26 -19.79 -3.70
C MET A 218 15.15 -21.01 -2.79
N GLY A 219 13.95 -21.62 -2.67
CA GLY A 219 13.64 -22.70 -1.73
C GLY A 219 13.23 -22.19 -0.34
N ALA A 220 12.55 -23.08 0.41
CA ALA A 220 11.83 -22.71 1.63
C ALA A 220 12.71 -22.05 2.70
N GLU A 221 13.93 -22.57 2.94
CA GLU A 221 14.85 -22.02 3.96
C GLU A 221 15.31 -20.60 3.62
N ALA A 222 15.65 -20.36 2.34
CA ALA A 222 16.08 -19.03 1.88
C ALA A 222 14.91 -18.04 1.85
N ASP A 223 13.71 -18.47 1.46
CA ASP A 223 12.49 -17.66 1.51
C ASP A 223 12.20 -17.20 2.94
N ASP A 224 12.25 -18.11 3.91
CA ASP A 224 12.01 -17.80 5.33
C ASP A 224 13.08 -16.86 5.90
N ARG A 225 14.34 -17.05 5.54
CA ARG A 225 15.46 -16.18 5.92
C ARG A 225 15.28 -14.78 5.33
N PHE A 226 14.90 -14.71 4.06
CA PHE A 226 14.58 -13.44 3.40
C PHE A 226 13.49 -12.67 4.14
N LEU A 227 12.38 -13.33 4.42
CA LEU A 227 11.26 -12.68 5.12
C LEU A 227 11.68 -12.15 6.49
N ARG A 228 12.37 -12.96 7.30
CA ARG A 228 12.85 -12.54 8.63
C ARG A 228 13.79 -11.34 8.54
N TYR A 229 14.71 -11.36 7.59
CA TYR A 229 15.66 -10.26 7.40
C TYR A 229 14.95 -8.98 6.91
N ALA A 230 14.04 -9.09 5.96
CA ALA A 230 13.26 -7.96 5.46
C ALA A 230 12.40 -7.34 6.57
N LEU A 231 11.73 -8.17 7.38
CA LEU A 231 10.92 -7.71 8.51
C LEU A 231 11.76 -7.01 9.59
N ALA A 232 12.90 -7.62 10.01
CA ALA A 232 13.79 -7.01 10.99
C ALA A 232 14.30 -5.64 10.54
N ARG A 233 14.51 -5.44 9.24
CA ARG A 233 14.97 -4.17 8.66
C ARG A 233 13.87 -3.12 8.51
N LEU A 234 12.67 -3.53 8.09
CA LEU A 234 11.66 -2.61 7.55
C LEU A 234 10.43 -2.42 8.46
N ALA A 235 10.12 -3.37 9.36
CA ALA A 235 8.88 -3.30 10.14
C ALA A 235 8.82 -2.08 11.10
N ALA A 236 9.96 -1.51 11.50
CA ALA A 236 9.97 -0.30 12.33
C ALA A 236 9.65 1.00 11.55
N TYR A 237 9.35 0.94 10.27
CA TYR A 237 8.86 2.08 9.47
C TYR A 237 7.34 2.10 9.46
N ARG A 238 6.70 3.17 9.96
CA ARG A 238 5.23 3.29 10.09
C ARG A 238 4.46 3.22 8.77
N ASN A 239 5.11 3.49 7.64
CA ASN A 239 4.51 3.56 6.30
C ASN A 239 4.69 2.29 5.46
N VAL A 240 4.89 1.15 6.09
CA VAL A 240 5.06 -0.14 5.38
C VAL A 240 3.74 -0.91 5.35
N TRP A 241 3.41 -1.47 4.19
CA TRP A 241 2.40 -2.49 4.00
C TRP A 241 3.07 -3.73 3.38
N TRP A 242 2.63 -4.91 3.76
CA TRP A 242 3.19 -6.16 3.26
C TRP A 242 2.28 -6.77 2.20
N SER A 243 2.69 -6.74 0.94
CA SER A 243 2.12 -7.53 -0.14
C SER A 243 2.94 -8.80 -0.30
N LEU A 244 2.39 -9.97 0.09
CA LEU A 244 3.13 -11.22 0.06
C LEU A 244 3.67 -11.53 -1.32
N ALA A 245 2.82 -11.39 -2.32
CA ALA A 245 3.22 -11.53 -3.71
C ALA A 245 2.39 -10.66 -4.63
N ASN A 246 2.98 -10.29 -5.77
CA ASN A 246 2.25 -9.91 -6.96
C ASN A 246 2.02 -11.16 -7.80
N GLU A 247 0.75 -11.42 -8.17
CA GLU A 247 0.36 -12.54 -9.03
C GLU A 247 0.92 -13.89 -8.54
N TYR A 248 0.62 -14.20 -7.28
CA TYR A 248 1.12 -15.39 -6.59
C TYR A 248 0.80 -16.70 -7.32
N ASP A 249 -0.30 -16.75 -8.05
CA ASP A 249 -0.79 -17.88 -8.83
C ASP A 249 0.11 -18.19 -10.05
N PHE A 250 0.96 -17.25 -10.47
CA PHE A 250 1.98 -17.49 -11.50
C PHE A 250 3.27 -18.08 -10.94
N MET A 251 3.47 -18.09 -9.63
CA MET A 251 4.66 -18.66 -8.97
C MET A 251 4.49 -20.16 -8.78
N LYS A 252 4.73 -20.93 -9.84
CA LYS A 252 4.44 -22.38 -9.90
C LYS A 252 5.26 -23.24 -8.92
N ASN A 253 6.39 -22.73 -8.43
CA ASN A 253 7.27 -23.43 -7.47
C ASN A 253 6.86 -23.17 -6.01
N LYS A 254 5.77 -22.44 -5.77
CA LYS A 254 5.21 -22.19 -4.43
C LYS A 254 3.80 -22.72 -4.33
N ALA A 255 3.55 -23.55 -3.31
CA ALA A 255 2.24 -24.09 -3.00
C ALA A 255 1.46 -23.15 -2.07
N MET A 256 0.16 -23.37 -1.92
CA MET A 256 -0.70 -22.62 -1.03
C MET A 256 -0.20 -22.63 0.44
N ALA A 257 0.39 -23.75 0.87
CA ALA A 257 1.01 -23.88 2.20
C ALA A 257 2.23 -22.96 2.40
N ASP A 258 2.96 -22.61 1.34
CA ASP A 258 4.08 -21.66 1.43
C ASP A 258 3.55 -20.26 1.72
N TRP A 259 2.48 -19.84 1.04
CA TRP A 259 1.84 -18.55 1.30
C TRP A 259 1.32 -18.44 2.73
N ASP A 260 0.74 -19.49 3.25
CA ASP A 260 0.29 -19.57 4.65
C ASP A 260 1.47 -19.49 5.62
N ARG A 261 2.58 -20.18 5.34
CA ARG A 261 3.82 -20.11 6.11
C ARG A 261 4.40 -18.69 6.13
N PHE A 262 4.49 -18.04 4.98
CA PHE A 262 5.00 -16.67 4.86
C PHE A 262 4.15 -15.68 5.65
N CYS A 263 2.83 -15.76 5.55
CA CYS A 263 1.94 -14.96 6.36
C CYS A 263 2.17 -15.14 7.85
N ASN A 264 2.31 -16.41 8.30
CA ASN A 264 2.58 -16.70 9.70
C ASN A 264 3.92 -16.13 10.18
N ILE A 265 4.97 -16.17 9.35
CA ILE A 265 6.25 -15.51 9.66
C ILE A 265 6.04 -14.00 9.85
N ILE A 266 5.29 -13.34 8.95
CA ILE A 266 5.04 -11.90 9.06
C ILE A 266 4.28 -11.60 10.35
N VAL A 267 3.20 -12.35 10.66
CA VAL A 267 2.41 -12.13 11.88
C VAL A 267 3.24 -12.29 13.16
N GLN A 268 4.17 -13.25 13.16
CA GLN A 268 5.01 -13.54 14.33
C GLN A 268 6.16 -12.54 14.51
N ARG A 269 6.67 -11.95 13.42
CA ARG A 269 7.87 -11.12 13.41
C ARG A 269 7.61 -9.63 13.19
N ASP A 270 6.45 -9.27 12.66
CA ASP A 270 6.01 -7.88 12.58
C ASP A 270 5.27 -7.50 13.87
N GLY A 271 6.00 -7.07 14.88
CA GLY A 271 5.47 -6.65 16.18
C GLY A 271 4.56 -5.42 16.12
N TYR A 272 4.35 -4.83 14.93
CA TYR A 272 3.57 -3.60 14.74
C TYR A 272 2.21 -3.86 14.06
N GLY A 273 1.98 -5.05 13.52
CA GLY A 273 0.73 -5.43 12.90
C GLY A 273 0.39 -4.64 11.64
N HIS A 274 1.37 -4.38 10.76
CA HIS A 274 1.16 -3.70 9.48
C HIS A 274 0.13 -4.41 8.61
N LEU A 275 -0.43 -3.69 7.64
CA LEU A 275 -1.38 -4.24 6.69
C LEU A 275 -0.73 -5.33 5.83
N ARG A 276 -1.49 -6.40 5.56
CA ARG A 276 -1.03 -7.61 4.87
C ARG A 276 -2.03 -8.02 3.81
N SER A 277 -1.53 -8.24 2.60
CA SER A 277 -2.32 -8.71 1.47
C SER A 277 -1.55 -9.71 0.61
N ILE A 278 -2.26 -10.35 -0.31
CA ILE A 278 -1.70 -11.16 -1.39
C ILE A 278 -2.51 -10.87 -2.66
N HIS A 279 -1.85 -10.80 -3.80
CA HIS A 279 -2.43 -10.31 -5.05
C HIS A 279 -2.46 -11.42 -6.11
N ASN A 280 -3.63 -11.65 -6.71
CA ASN A 280 -3.85 -12.63 -7.78
C ASN A 280 -3.44 -12.10 -9.15
N GLY A 281 -3.05 -12.97 -10.07
CA GLY A 281 -2.95 -12.69 -11.50
C GLY A 281 -4.26 -13.03 -12.23
N HIS A 282 -4.75 -14.26 -12.08
CA HIS A 282 -6.04 -14.64 -12.63
C HIS A 282 -7.19 -14.34 -11.67
N PRO A 283 -8.29 -13.72 -12.15
CA PRO A 283 -9.45 -13.41 -11.31
C PRO A 283 -10.08 -14.62 -10.63
N GLU A 284 -9.90 -15.81 -11.18
CA GLU A 284 -10.47 -17.06 -10.64
C GLU A 284 -9.56 -17.70 -9.57
N ASP A 285 -8.25 -17.44 -9.60
CA ASP A 285 -7.26 -17.98 -8.67
C ASP A 285 -7.09 -17.05 -7.46
N ARG A 286 -8.09 -17.00 -6.60
CA ARG A 286 -8.10 -16.13 -5.42
C ARG A 286 -7.69 -16.87 -4.15
N TYR A 287 -6.82 -16.24 -3.39
CA TYR A 287 -6.49 -16.68 -2.04
C TYR A 287 -7.71 -16.57 -1.11
N ASP A 288 -7.79 -17.43 -0.08
CA ASP A 288 -8.83 -17.31 0.93
C ASP A 288 -8.55 -16.12 1.86
N HIS A 289 -9.21 -15.01 1.57
CA HIS A 289 -9.06 -13.78 2.37
C HIS A 289 -9.78 -13.83 3.73
N ASN A 290 -10.50 -14.91 4.09
CA ASN A 290 -11.01 -15.11 5.45
C ASN A 290 -9.89 -15.41 6.44
N LYS A 291 -8.74 -15.90 5.97
CA LYS A 291 -7.61 -16.22 6.83
C LYS A 291 -7.24 -15.02 7.70
N PRO A 292 -7.02 -15.23 9.02
CA PRO A 292 -6.89 -14.13 10.00
C PRO A 292 -5.65 -13.26 9.79
N TRP A 293 -4.66 -13.77 9.12
CA TRP A 293 -3.42 -13.02 8.81
C TRP A 293 -3.54 -12.06 7.63
N ILE A 294 -4.54 -12.17 6.78
CA ILE A 294 -4.84 -11.19 5.73
C ILE A 294 -5.68 -10.06 6.30
N THR A 295 -5.25 -8.82 6.13
CA THR A 295 -5.95 -7.64 6.65
C THR A 295 -6.91 -7.03 5.64
N HIS A 296 -6.60 -7.12 4.35
CA HIS A 296 -7.43 -6.59 3.26
C HIS A 296 -7.25 -7.42 1.99
N VAL A 297 -8.26 -7.40 1.13
CA VAL A 297 -8.22 -8.03 -0.19
C VAL A 297 -7.45 -7.12 -1.13
N SER A 298 -6.40 -7.63 -1.78
CA SER A 298 -5.76 -7.00 -2.93
C SER A 298 -6.21 -7.73 -4.18
N LEU A 299 -6.78 -7.02 -5.13
CA LEU A 299 -7.46 -7.59 -6.29
C LEU A 299 -6.89 -7.07 -7.60
N GLN A 300 -6.63 -7.98 -8.55
CA GLN A 300 -6.51 -7.69 -9.96
C GLN A 300 -7.81 -8.06 -10.67
N PHE A 301 -8.42 -7.11 -11.37
CA PHE A 301 -9.63 -7.35 -12.13
C PHE A 301 -9.87 -6.27 -13.19
N GLN A 302 -9.95 -6.67 -14.45
CA GLN A 302 -9.93 -5.73 -15.59
C GLN A 302 -11.27 -5.60 -16.33
N GLU A 303 -12.32 -6.34 -15.94
CA GLU A 303 -13.64 -6.21 -16.57
C GLU A 303 -14.30 -4.87 -16.22
N ASP A 304 -14.97 -4.28 -17.17
CA ASP A 304 -15.60 -2.95 -17.07
C ASP A 304 -16.70 -2.84 -16.01
N ASN A 305 -17.38 -3.95 -15.70
CA ASN A 305 -18.48 -3.99 -14.75
C ASN A 305 -18.05 -4.11 -13.29
N LEU A 306 -16.76 -4.43 -13.05
CA LEU A 306 -16.16 -4.58 -11.74
C LEU A 306 -16.96 -5.50 -10.78
N ARG A 307 -17.64 -6.52 -11.33
CA ARG A 307 -18.53 -7.43 -10.58
C ARG A 307 -17.84 -8.11 -9.38
N LEU A 308 -16.54 -8.40 -9.51
CA LEU A 308 -15.78 -9.02 -8.43
C LEU A 308 -15.63 -8.11 -7.21
N VAL A 309 -15.48 -6.79 -7.39
CA VAL A 309 -15.39 -5.86 -6.25
C VAL A 309 -16.64 -5.99 -5.38
N LYS A 310 -17.83 -5.98 -6.01
CA LYS A 310 -19.10 -6.15 -5.29
C LYS A 310 -19.22 -7.53 -4.63
N ALA A 311 -18.83 -8.60 -5.33
CA ALA A 311 -18.88 -9.96 -4.80
C ALA A 311 -17.96 -10.13 -3.57
N LEU A 312 -16.71 -9.66 -3.68
CA LEU A 312 -15.74 -9.75 -2.58
C LEU A 312 -16.11 -8.83 -1.40
N TYR A 313 -16.68 -7.65 -1.67
CA TYR A 313 -17.23 -6.80 -0.62
C TYR A 313 -18.36 -7.49 0.15
N ALA A 314 -19.21 -8.27 -0.52
CA ALA A 314 -20.26 -9.03 0.15
C ALA A 314 -19.72 -10.26 0.89
N GLN A 315 -18.68 -10.90 0.36
CA GLN A 315 -18.10 -12.14 0.88
C GLN A 315 -17.21 -11.92 2.11
N TYR A 316 -16.40 -10.85 2.13
CA TYR A 316 -15.40 -10.63 3.17
C TYR A 316 -15.72 -9.39 4.01
N GLU A 317 -15.60 -9.49 5.32
CA GLU A 317 -15.64 -8.35 6.24
C GLU A 317 -14.26 -7.68 6.35
N LYS A 318 -13.70 -7.30 5.18
CA LYS A 318 -12.38 -6.69 5.05
C LYS A 318 -12.42 -5.61 3.97
N PRO A 319 -11.54 -4.58 4.03
CA PRO A 319 -11.40 -3.65 2.92
C PRO A 319 -11.06 -4.39 1.63
N VAL A 320 -11.68 -4.00 0.51
CA VAL A 320 -11.36 -4.52 -0.82
C VAL A 320 -10.62 -3.43 -1.59
N MET A 321 -9.35 -3.67 -1.88
CA MET A 321 -8.50 -2.78 -2.66
C MET A 321 -8.39 -3.31 -4.09
N LEU A 322 -8.79 -2.52 -5.08
CA LEU A 322 -8.49 -2.83 -6.48
C LEU A 322 -7.11 -2.26 -6.81
N ASP A 323 -6.10 -3.12 -6.79
CA ASP A 323 -4.69 -2.75 -7.01
C ASP A 323 -4.28 -2.82 -8.47
N GLU A 324 -5.02 -3.56 -9.31
CA GLU A 324 -4.83 -3.57 -10.76
C GLU A 324 -6.16 -3.67 -11.51
N CYS A 325 -6.41 -2.72 -12.42
CA CYS A 325 -7.60 -2.73 -13.28
C CYS A 325 -7.30 -2.34 -14.74
N GLY A 326 -6.05 -2.52 -15.15
CA GLY A 326 -5.48 -1.92 -16.35
C GLY A 326 -4.99 -0.51 -16.08
N TYR A 327 -4.13 0.00 -16.96
CA TYR A 327 -3.39 1.25 -16.78
C TYR A 327 -3.63 2.24 -17.91
N GLU A 328 -3.56 3.54 -17.61
CA GLU A 328 -3.59 4.61 -18.58
C GLU A 328 -2.35 4.55 -19.47
N GLY A 329 -2.51 4.50 -20.81
CA GLY A 329 -1.35 4.42 -21.69
C GLY A 329 -1.66 4.12 -23.14
N ASP A 330 -0.63 3.66 -23.85
CA ASP A 330 -0.67 3.43 -25.29
C ASP A 330 0.15 2.21 -25.77
N ILE A 331 0.60 1.34 -24.85
CA ILE A 331 1.33 0.14 -25.24
C ILE A 331 0.40 -0.89 -25.90
N HIS A 332 0.99 -1.88 -26.59
CA HIS A 332 0.24 -2.89 -27.34
C HIS A 332 -0.59 -3.85 -26.46
N HIS A 333 -0.23 -4.01 -25.20
CA HIS A 333 -0.98 -4.86 -24.26
C HIS A 333 -2.30 -4.19 -23.84
N GLY A 334 -3.41 -4.94 -23.88
CA GLY A 334 -4.74 -4.43 -23.53
C GLY A 334 -4.86 -3.89 -22.09
N TRP A 335 -4.06 -4.44 -21.17
CA TRP A 335 -3.99 -3.97 -19.78
C TRP A 335 -3.29 -2.61 -19.63
N GLY A 336 -2.52 -2.16 -20.63
CA GLY A 336 -1.70 -0.94 -20.56
C GLY A 336 -2.02 0.09 -21.65
N ASN A 337 -3.24 0.10 -22.18
CA ASN A 337 -3.66 1.08 -23.19
C ASN A 337 -5.05 1.66 -22.92
N LEU A 338 -5.41 1.80 -21.65
CA LEU A 338 -6.67 2.41 -21.27
C LEU A 338 -6.62 3.93 -21.52
N PRO A 339 -7.69 4.51 -22.08
CA PRO A 339 -7.87 5.96 -22.02
C PRO A 339 -7.97 6.44 -20.56
N ALA A 340 -7.43 7.62 -20.23
CA ALA A 340 -7.51 8.20 -18.89
C ALA A 340 -8.93 8.22 -18.30
N ARG A 341 -9.93 8.53 -19.16
CA ARG A 341 -11.36 8.55 -18.77
C ARG A 341 -11.85 7.20 -18.28
N GLU A 342 -11.36 6.14 -18.91
CA GLU A 342 -11.71 4.77 -18.54
C GLU A 342 -11.14 4.39 -17.19
N LEU A 343 -9.85 4.66 -16.97
CA LEU A 343 -9.22 4.41 -15.66
C LEU A 343 -9.93 5.17 -14.53
N VAL A 344 -10.20 6.47 -14.72
CA VAL A 344 -10.94 7.28 -13.74
C VAL A 344 -12.35 6.73 -13.50
N CYS A 345 -13.05 6.32 -14.56
CA CYS A 345 -14.37 5.72 -14.45
C CYS A 345 -14.35 4.43 -13.60
N ARG A 346 -13.39 3.54 -13.84
CA ARG A 346 -13.21 2.30 -13.07
C ARG A 346 -12.96 2.60 -11.59
N GLN A 347 -12.09 3.53 -11.27
CA GLN A 347 -11.79 3.89 -9.87
C GLN A 347 -13.02 4.49 -9.16
N TRP A 348 -13.81 5.32 -9.82
CA TRP A 348 -15.09 5.80 -9.29
C TRP A 348 -16.06 4.64 -9.03
N GLN A 349 -16.20 3.71 -10.00
CA GLN A 349 -17.08 2.55 -9.84
C GLN A 349 -16.65 1.65 -8.68
N VAL A 350 -15.34 1.42 -8.49
CA VAL A 350 -14.80 0.66 -7.35
C VAL A 350 -15.31 1.23 -6.03
N VAL A 351 -15.18 2.55 -5.86
CA VAL A 351 -15.63 3.24 -4.64
C VAL A 351 -17.13 3.09 -4.46
N MET A 352 -17.93 3.25 -5.52
CA MET A 352 -19.39 3.08 -5.45
C MET A 352 -19.81 1.64 -5.11
N LEU A 353 -18.94 0.66 -5.31
CA LEU A 353 -19.16 -0.74 -4.96
C LEU A 353 -18.62 -1.10 -3.56
N GLY A 354 -18.07 -0.14 -2.82
CA GLY A 354 -17.52 -0.33 -1.48
C GLY A 354 -16.04 -0.68 -1.43
N GLY A 355 -15.35 -0.69 -2.58
CA GLY A 355 -13.91 -0.89 -2.66
C GLY A 355 -13.10 0.40 -2.53
N HIS A 356 -11.79 0.25 -2.61
CA HIS A 356 -10.83 1.35 -2.54
C HIS A 356 -10.01 1.48 -3.82
N ALA A 357 -9.66 2.72 -4.20
CA ALA A 357 -8.91 3.05 -5.41
C ALA A 357 -7.40 2.86 -5.18
N GLY A 358 -6.86 1.68 -5.55
CA GLY A 358 -5.45 1.34 -5.39
C GLY A 358 -4.61 1.37 -6.68
N ALA A 359 -5.22 1.53 -7.83
CA ALA A 359 -4.72 1.04 -9.11
C ALA A 359 -4.33 2.12 -10.14
N HIS A 360 -3.73 3.23 -9.76
CA HIS A 360 -3.11 4.08 -10.77
C HIS A 360 -1.82 3.44 -11.30
N GLY A 361 -1.54 3.64 -12.58
CA GLY A 361 -0.28 3.35 -13.25
C GLY A 361 -0.33 3.91 -14.66
N GLU A 362 0.83 4.16 -15.25
CA GLU A 362 0.94 4.67 -16.62
C GLU A 362 1.91 3.86 -17.46
N THR A 363 1.51 3.64 -18.68
CA THR A 363 2.21 2.83 -19.68
C THR A 363 2.32 3.55 -21.02
N TYR A 364 2.64 4.85 -21.00
CA TYR A 364 2.92 5.60 -22.21
C TYR A 364 4.28 5.23 -22.78
N SER A 365 4.26 4.67 -23.99
CA SER A 365 5.46 4.27 -24.74
C SER A 365 6.42 5.45 -24.97
N ASN A 366 7.71 5.18 -25.00
CA ASN A 366 8.74 6.14 -25.34
C ASN A 366 10.04 5.45 -25.75
N ALA A 367 10.95 6.17 -26.37
CA ALA A 367 12.18 5.62 -26.93
C ALA A 367 13.17 5.01 -25.91
N ARG A 368 12.92 5.16 -24.61
CA ARG A 368 13.78 4.64 -23.53
C ARG A 368 13.11 3.53 -22.71
N ASP A 369 11.87 3.17 -23.02
CA ASP A 369 11.06 2.25 -22.22
C ASP A 369 10.98 2.63 -20.73
N GLU A 370 11.01 3.94 -20.44
CA GLU A 370 10.87 4.49 -19.08
C GLU A 370 9.39 4.73 -18.80
N LEU A 371 8.62 3.66 -18.61
CA LEU A 371 7.21 3.70 -18.27
C LEU A 371 7.05 3.81 -16.75
N TRP A 372 6.16 4.69 -16.31
CA TRP A 372 5.90 4.89 -14.88
C TRP A 372 5.57 3.60 -14.15
N TRP A 373 4.63 2.82 -14.67
CA TRP A 373 4.21 1.53 -14.12
C TRP A 373 5.40 0.58 -13.82
N SER A 374 6.41 0.57 -14.66
CA SER A 374 7.56 -0.34 -14.57
C SER A 374 8.72 0.30 -13.80
N LYS A 375 9.25 1.42 -14.32
CA LYS A 375 10.53 2.01 -13.91
C LYS A 375 10.39 3.30 -13.09
N GLY A 376 9.16 3.84 -12.94
CA GLY A 376 8.98 5.19 -12.42
C GLY A 376 9.32 6.25 -13.45
N GLY A 377 9.90 7.38 -13.01
CA GLY A 377 10.25 8.50 -13.87
C GLY A 377 9.21 9.61 -13.84
N ARG A 378 8.62 9.95 -14.98
CA ARG A 378 7.63 11.03 -15.11
C ARG A 378 6.24 10.48 -15.35
N ILE A 379 5.26 11.06 -14.70
CA ILE A 379 3.84 10.87 -14.99
C ILE A 379 3.42 11.89 -16.05
N LYS A 380 2.68 11.44 -17.06
CA LYS A 380 2.22 12.22 -18.21
C LYS A 380 0.71 12.21 -18.35
N GLY A 381 0.05 11.26 -17.69
CA GLY A 381 -1.37 10.98 -17.81
C GLY A 381 -2.28 12.05 -17.25
N GLN A 382 -3.54 11.93 -17.56
CA GLN A 382 -4.59 12.85 -17.12
C GLN A 382 -5.36 12.35 -15.90
N SER A 383 -5.24 11.06 -15.56
CA SER A 383 -5.98 10.46 -14.46
C SER A 383 -5.56 10.96 -13.07
N PRO A 384 -4.29 11.27 -12.74
CA PRO A 384 -3.90 11.62 -11.37
C PRO A 384 -4.68 12.77 -10.74
N ALA A 385 -4.87 13.86 -11.47
CA ALA A 385 -5.63 15.01 -10.97
C ALA A 385 -7.11 14.66 -10.70
N ARG A 386 -7.70 13.79 -11.53
CA ARG A 386 -9.10 13.35 -11.42
C ARG A 386 -9.29 12.35 -10.28
N LEU A 387 -8.30 11.52 -10.04
CA LEU A 387 -8.27 10.62 -8.88
C LEU A 387 -8.06 11.40 -7.57
N ALA A 388 -7.23 12.44 -7.59
CA ALA A 388 -7.11 13.38 -6.46
C ALA A 388 -8.44 14.07 -6.16
N PHE A 389 -9.20 14.43 -7.19
CA PHE A 389 -10.53 15.02 -7.03
C PHE A 389 -11.51 14.03 -6.37
N LEU A 390 -11.51 12.75 -6.79
CA LEU A 390 -12.28 11.69 -6.13
C LEU A 390 -11.90 11.57 -4.64
N ARG A 391 -10.60 11.44 -4.34
CA ARG A 391 -10.10 11.35 -2.97
C ARG A 391 -10.57 12.54 -2.12
N LYS A 392 -10.44 13.77 -2.63
CA LYS A 392 -10.89 14.98 -1.94
C LYS A 392 -12.39 14.97 -1.62
N LEU A 393 -13.22 14.44 -2.51
CA LEU A 393 -14.66 14.30 -2.28
C LEU A 393 -14.97 13.30 -1.16
N LEU A 394 -14.21 12.19 -1.11
CA LEU A 394 -14.37 11.17 -0.06
C LEU A 394 -13.86 11.67 1.30
N GLU A 395 -12.71 12.35 1.33
CA GLU A 395 -12.15 12.96 2.56
C GLU A 395 -13.01 14.09 3.12
N ALA A 396 -13.85 14.71 2.29
CA ALA A 396 -14.81 15.71 2.75
C ALA A 396 -16.04 15.13 3.47
N ALA A 397 -16.24 13.80 3.41
CA ALA A 397 -17.28 13.13 4.18
C ALA A 397 -16.87 13.08 5.67
N PRO A 398 -17.75 13.48 6.60
CA PRO A 398 -17.43 13.51 8.03
C PRO A 398 -17.30 12.13 8.68
N ALA A 399 -17.74 11.07 7.97
CA ALA A 399 -17.59 9.68 8.38
C ALA A 399 -17.50 8.76 7.15
N PRO A 400 -17.07 7.50 7.34
CA PRO A 400 -16.97 6.52 6.25
C PRO A 400 -18.29 6.32 5.52
N MET A 401 -18.21 6.14 4.19
CA MET A 401 -19.36 5.90 3.32
C MET A 401 -19.38 4.44 2.89
N TYR A 402 -20.57 3.86 2.80
CA TYR A 402 -20.81 2.44 2.48
C TYR A 402 -21.77 2.32 1.30
N PRO A 403 -21.78 1.21 0.53
CA PRO A 403 -22.78 0.96 -0.50
C PRO A 403 -24.20 1.13 0.04
N SER A 404 -24.99 1.99 -0.60
CA SER A 404 -26.37 2.29 -0.21
C SER A 404 -27.34 1.47 -1.08
N ALA A 405 -27.93 0.42 -0.51
CA ALA A 405 -28.92 -0.39 -1.20
C ALA A 405 -30.19 0.43 -1.56
N HIS A 406 -30.59 1.38 -0.70
CA HIS A 406 -31.74 2.25 -0.93
C HIS A 406 -31.55 3.14 -2.17
N MET A 407 -30.36 3.73 -2.31
CA MET A 407 -30.04 4.68 -3.39
C MET A 407 -29.55 3.98 -4.67
N THR A 408 -28.96 2.79 -4.57
CA THR A 408 -28.49 2.02 -5.75
C THR A 408 -29.67 1.50 -6.56
N LYS A 409 -29.59 1.64 -7.90
CA LYS A 409 -30.56 1.09 -8.84
C LYS A 409 -29.83 0.14 -9.82
N TRP A 410 -30.61 -0.53 -10.67
CA TRP A 410 -30.07 -1.51 -11.64
C TRP A 410 -29.02 -0.89 -12.61
N ASP A 411 -29.03 0.41 -12.80
CA ASP A 411 -28.22 1.12 -13.79
C ASP A 411 -27.21 2.12 -13.18
N PHE A 412 -27.15 2.28 -11.86
CA PHE A 412 -26.12 3.05 -11.16
C PHE A 412 -25.92 2.58 -9.71
N ASN A 413 -24.76 2.85 -9.18
CA ASN A 413 -24.42 2.56 -7.80
C ASN A 413 -24.32 3.85 -6.96
N ALA A 414 -24.54 3.70 -5.67
CA ALA A 414 -24.46 4.79 -4.71
C ALA A 414 -23.80 4.34 -3.40
N ILE A 415 -23.12 5.27 -2.77
CA ILE A 415 -22.62 5.13 -1.39
C ILE A 415 -23.23 6.20 -0.50
N GLY A 416 -23.27 5.94 0.79
CA GLY A 416 -23.77 6.91 1.77
C GLY A 416 -23.21 6.66 3.16
N MET A 417 -23.30 7.68 4.01
CA MET A 417 -23.05 7.55 5.43
C MET A 417 -24.18 6.73 6.08
N PRO A 418 -23.92 6.01 7.18
CA PRO A 418 -24.93 5.17 7.85
C PRO A 418 -26.20 5.94 8.27
N ASP A 419 -26.06 7.21 8.65
CA ASP A 419 -27.15 8.09 9.04
C ASP A 419 -27.79 8.86 7.85
N ASN A 420 -27.34 8.59 6.63
CA ASN A 420 -27.72 9.29 5.40
C ASN A 420 -27.43 10.81 5.41
N ALA A 421 -26.52 11.30 6.25
CA ALA A 421 -26.14 12.71 6.24
C ALA A 421 -25.46 13.12 4.93
N MET A 422 -24.79 12.19 4.27
CA MET A 422 -24.26 12.38 2.92
C MET A 422 -24.50 11.13 2.07
N LEU A 423 -24.94 11.33 0.82
CA LEU A 423 -25.14 10.29 -0.19
C LEU A 423 -24.44 10.74 -1.46
N LEU A 424 -23.82 9.79 -2.18
CA LEU A 424 -23.12 10.03 -3.44
C LEU A 424 -23.54 8.97 -4.46
N VAL A 425 -23.99 9.42 -5.64
CA VAL A 425 -24.46 8.58 -6.75
C VAL A 425 -23.58 8.85 -7.94
N TYR A 426 -23.18 7.81 -8.69
CA TYR A 426 -22.34 7.94 -9.89
C TYR A 426 -22.96 7.22 -11.08
N PHE A 427 -23.00 7.90 -12.25
CA PHE A 427 -23.64 7.40 -13.46
C PHE A 427 -22.68 6.78 -14.47
N ALA A 428 -21.39 6.79 -14.20
CA ALA A 428 -20.35 6.21 -15.05
C ALA A 428 -20.45 6.69 -16.52
N ARG A 429 -20.53 5.76 -17.46
CA ARG A 429 -20.59 6.05 -18.91
C ARG A 429 -21.99 6.44 -19.41
N LYS A 430 -22.99 6.54 -18.52
CA LYS A 430 -24.34 6.96 -18.88
C LYS A 430 -24.45 8.49 -18.87
N GLN A 431 -25.37 9.03 -19.68
CA GLN A 431 -25.55 10.46 -19.86
C GLN A 431 -27.02 10.88 -19.66
N PRO A 432 -27.59 10.70 -18.44
CA PRO A 432 -28.97 11.04 -18.18
C PRO A 432 -29.23 12.54 -18.31
N ALA A 433 -30.41 12.89 -18.83
CA ALA A 433 -30.90 14.28 -18.83
C ALA A 433 -31.49 14.67 -17.48
N PHE A 434 -31.97 13.70 -16.72
CA PHE A 434 -32.49 13.83 -15.36
C PHE A 434 -32.55 12.48 -14.68
N ARG A 435 -32.72 12.51 -13.35
CA ARG A 435 -33.02 11.31 -12.53
C ARG A 435 -34.08 11.63 -11.50
N LEU A 436 -34.90 10.61 -11.23
CA LEU A 436 -35.80 10.58 -10.10
C LEU A 436 -35.15 9.86 -8.93
N PHE A 437 -35.25 10.42 -7.74
CA PHE A 437 -34.71 9.85 -6.50
C PHE A 437 -35.79 9.77 -5.44
N ASP A 438 -35.76 8.69 -4.68
CA ASP A 438 -36.51 8.54 -3.45
C ASP A 438 -35.52 8.72 -2.28
N LEU A 439 -35.43 9.92 -1.74
CA LEU A 439 -34.45 10.25 -0.71
C LEU A 439 -34.93 9.77 0.66
N PRO A 440 -34.03 9.33 1.54
CA PRO A 440 -34.36 9.11 2.95
C PRO A 440 -34.95 10.36 3.61
N ALA A 441 -35.61 10.19 4.75
CA ALA A 441 -36.20 11.31 5.48
C ALA A 441 -35.21 12.45 5.77
N GLY A 442 -35.60 13.68 5.48
CA GLY A 442 -34.77 14.88 5.60
C GLY A 442 -34.80 15.79 4.39
N CYS A 443 -34.22 16.97 4.54
CA CYS A 443 -33.99 17.92 3.44
C CYS A 443 -32.51 17.85 3.04
N TYR A 444 -32.24 17.90 1.74
CA TYR A 444 -30.88 17.74 1.20
C TYR A 444 -30.49 18.87 0.26
N ARG A 445 -29.31 19.42 0.45
CA ARG A 445 -28.62 20.23 -0.55
C ARG A 445 -28.06 19.30 -1.61
N VAL A 446 -28.08 19.74 -2.88
CA VAL A 446 -27.68 18.91 -4.03
C VAL A 446 -26.50 19.54 -4.73
N ASP A 447 -25.47 18.76 -4.96
CA ASP A 447 -24.33 19.08 -5.82
C ASP A 447 -24.33 18.18 -7.06
N ILE A 448 -24.24 18.78 -8.25
CA ILE A 448 -23.95 18.10 -9.51
C ILE A 448 -22.44 18.12 -9.70
N ILE A 449 -21.85 16.95 -9.88
CA ILE A 449 -20.40 16.77 -9.97
C ILE A 449 -20.06 16.23 -11.35
N ASP A 450 -19.23 16.97 -12.09
CA ASP A 450 -18.58 16.48 -13.30
C ASP A 450 -17.22 15.90 -12.92
N THR A 451 -17.13 14.58 -12.90
CA THR A 451 -15.96 13.87 -12.38
C THR A 451 -14.75 13.96 -13.30
N TRP A 452 -14.99 14.18 -14.60
CA TRP A 452 -13.93 14.38 -15.57
C TRP A 452 -13.38 15.81 -15.58
N ASN A 453 -14.26 16.81 -15.58
CA ASN A 453 -13.85 18.22 -15.56
C ASN A 453 -13.58 18.74 -14.14
N MET A 454 -13.75 17.90 -13.13
CA MET A 454 -13.48 18.21 -11.71
C MET A 454 -14.25 19.42 -11.19
N THR A 455 -15.52 19.55 -11.59
CA THR A 455 -16.36 20.67 -11.17
C THR A 455 -17.51 20.21 -10.27
N VAL A 456 -17.87 21.07 -9.33
CA VAL A 456 -19.02 20.89 -8.42
C VAL A 456 -19.94 22.09 -8.57
N THR A 457 -21.18 21.84 -9.00
CA THR A 457 -22.22 22.87 -9.13
C THR A 457 -23.31 22.64 -8.09
N ARG A 458 -23.48 23.57 -7.16
CA ARG A 458 -24.55 23.54 -6.16
C ARG A 458 -25.87 23.97 -6.79
N LEU A 459 -26.92 23.15 -6.65
CA LEU A 459 -28.28 23.55 -7.00
C LEU A 459 -28.85 24.50 -5.93
N ARG A 460 -29.76 25.39 -6.35
CA ARG A 460 -30.45 26.29 -5.43
C ARG A 460 -31.54 25.54 -4.60
N GLY A 461 -31.67 25.90 -3.36
CA GLY A 461 -32.66 25.29 -2.46
C GLY A 461 -32.28 23.91 -1.95
N THR A 462 -33.27 23.20 -1.44
CA THR A 462 -33.15 21.83 -0.92
C THR A 462 -34.21 20.94 -1.58
N VAL A 463 -33.98 19.63 -1.56
CA VAL A 463 -34.93 18.62 -2.02
C VAL A 463 -35.25 17.64 -0.87
N SER A 464 -36.38 16.95 -0.95
CA SER A 464 -36.76 15.90 0.02
C SER A 464 -37.66 14.86 -0.64
N GLY A 465 -37.71 13.66 -0.08
CA GLY A 465 -38.59 12.57 -0.54
C GLY A 465 -38.40 12.22 -2.02
N HIS A 466 -39.54 12.09 -2.74
CA HIS A 466 -39.50 11.87 -4.19
C HIS A 466 -39.16 13.18 -4.91
N CYS A 467 -38.04 13.19 -5.64
CA CYS A 467 -37.56 14.39 -6.33
C CYS A 467 -36.94 14.10 -7.67
N ARG A 468 -37.02 15.09 -8.59
CA ARG A 468 -36.33 15.08 -9.88
C ARG A 468 -35.11 15.98 -9.81
N ILE A 469 -33.97 15.45 -10.29
CA ILE A 469 -32.71 16.18 -10.47
C ILE A 469 -32.38 16.21 -11.96
N ASP A 470 -32.34 17.40 -12.54
CA ASP A 470 -31.93 17.61 -13.93
C ASP A 470 -30.39 17.53 -14.02
N LEU A 471 -29.90 16.92 -15.09
CA LEU A 471 -28.51 16.61 -15.32
C LEU A 471 -28.03 17.11 -16.69
N PRO A 472 -26.73 17.38 -16.88
CA PRO A 472 -26.25 18.06 -18.09
C PRO A 472 -26.13 17.16 -19.34
N ARG A 473 -26.70 15.96 -19.36
CA ARG A 473 -26.68 15.00 -20.49
C ARG A 473 -25.25 14.63 -20.92
N ARG A 474 -24.35 14.45 -19.96
CA ARG A 474 -22.96 14.08 -20.19
C ARG A 474 -22.60 12.82 -19.42
N GLN A 475 -21.58 12.09 -19.89
CA GLN A 475 -20.98 10.96 -19.18
C GLN A 475 -20.18 11.45 -17.95
N PHE A 476 -19.88 10.52 -17.07
CA PHE A 476 -19.04 10.72 -15.88
C PHE A 476 -19.57 11.75 -14.90
N MET A 477 -20.90 11.79 -14.75
CA MET A 477 -21.58 12.65 -13.79
C MET A 477 -21.86 11.93 -12.49
N ALA A 478 -21.78 12.66 -11.38
CA ALA A 478 -22.23 12.22 -10.07
C ALA A 478 -23.15 13.24 -9.43
N VAL A 479 -23.95 12.80 -8.46
CA VAL A 479 -24.81 13.67 -7.63
C VAL A 479 -24.50 13.40 -6.17
N ARG A 480 -24.21 14.45 -5.42
CA ARG A 480 -24.05 14.41 -3.98
C ARG A 480 -25.24 15.07 -3.30
N PHE A 481 -25.84 14.35 -2.36
CA PHE A 481 -26.85 14.87 -1.45
C PHE A 481 -26.20 15.04 -0.06
N THR A 482 -26.34 16.22 0.53
CA THR A 482 -25.86 16.51 1.89
C THR A 482 -27.02 17.04 2.69
N ARG A 483 -27.33 16.42 3.83
CA ARG A 483 -28.42 16.85 4.71
C ARG A 483 -28.23 18.33 5.07
N ALA A 484 -29.32 19.11 4.97
CA ALA A 484 -29.31 20.57 5.17
C ALA A 484 -29.18 20.98 6.63
#